data_557f8a5860b9277f8c912ecd61efe1c9
#
_entry.id   557f8a5860b9277f8c912ecd61efe1c9
#
_cell.length_a   1.000
_cell.length_b   1.000
_cell.length_c   1.000
_cell.angle_alpha   90.00
_cell.angle_beta   90.00
_cell.angle_gamma   90.00
#
_symmetry.space_group_name_H-M   'P 1'
#
loop_
_entity.id
_entity.type
_entity.pdbx_description
1 polymer ?
#
loop_
_entity_poly.entity_id
_entity_poly.type
_entity_poly.pdbx_seq_one_letter_code
_entity_poly.pdbx_strand_id
1 'polypeptide(L)'
;MISVELSKPRNVRQAVWDILRGNRNRFLTVNQVAEKAGVPFQTANGYMYKLFKGGFIKASKGSRFRNSSAYALKDQAIVRAAPHLNKDGSTGKGSVTEALWRSIKILNRFGLDSLHTHVNMTHRVGKAHVKQYLTALTQAGYLRQAANLEYLLIKNTGAEAPQLLAVTEIYDPNLDKITLREVPDYE
;
A
#
# COMPACT_ATOMS: atom_id res chain seq x y z
N MET A 1 31.07 -5.82 -1.76
CA MET A 1 29.64 -5.52 -1.97
C MET A 1 28.90 -6.03 -0.75
N ILE A 2 28.44 -5.13 0.15
CA ILE A 2 27.70 -5.53 1.35
C ILE A 2 26.30 -5.96 0.84
N SER A 3 25.96 -7.23 1.00
CA SER A 3 24.63 -7.73 0.71
C SER A 3 23.67 -7.07 1.70
N VAL A 4 22.92 -6.10 1.21
CA VAL A 4 21.83 -5.49 1.98
C VAL A 4 20.67 -6.46 1.98
N GLU A 5 20.40 -7.08 3.11
CA GLU A 5 19.14 -7.80 3.30
C GLU A 5 18.00 -6.79 3.18
N LEU A 6 17.34 -6.80 2.02
CA LEU A 6 16.17 -5.96 1.77
C LEU A 6 15.02 -6.51 2.60
N SER A 7 14.79 -5.92 3.77
CA SER A 7 13.62 -6.25 4.56
C SER A 7 12.37 -5.89 3.74
N LYS A 8 11.46 -6.85 3.63
CA LYS A 8 10.20 -6.68 2.90
C LYS A 8 9.37 -5.60 3.61
N PRO A 9 8.95 -4.54 2.93
CA PRO A 9 8.10 -3.52 3.54
C PRO A 9 6.80 -4.14 4.01
N ARG A 10 6.36 -3.73 5.18
CA ARG A 10 5.18 -4.27 5.83
C ARG A 10 3.94 -3.54 5.35
N ASN A 11 3.00 -4.25 4.74
CA ASN A 11 1.69 -3.69 4.43
C ASN A 11 0.82 -3.72 5.71
N VAL A 12 0.85 -2.64 6.47
CA VAL A 12 0.19 -2.50 7.77
C VAL A 12 -1.32 -2.67 7.67
N ARG A 13 -1.95 -2.14 6.62
CA ARG A 13 -3.40 -2.29 6.38
C ARG A 13 -3.77 -3.75 6.15
N GLN A 14 -2.98 -4.45 5.33
CA GLN A 14 -3.21 -5.86 5.06
C GLN A 14 -3.01 -6.71 6.31
N ALA A 15 -2.01 -6.39 7.14
CA ALA A 15 -1.78 -7.10 8.40
C ALA A 15 -2.98 -6.98 9.34
N VAL A 16 -3.52 -5.78 9.55
CA VAL A 16 -4.73 -5.55 10.35
C VAL A 16 -5.94 -6.28 9.75
N TRP A 17 -6.09 -6.22 8.42
CA TRP A 17 -7.19 -6.87 7.71
C TRP A 17 -7.14 -8.39 7.83
N ASP A 18 -5.97 -8.99 7.71
CA ASP A 18 -5.79 -10.45 7.83
C ASP A 18 -6.09 -10.95 9.25
N ILE A 19 -5.73 -10.18 10.30
CA ILE A 19 -6.12 -10.50 11.67
C ILE A 19 -7.64 -10.49 11.82
N LEU A 20 -8.33 -9.47 11.30
CA LEU A 20 -9.78 -9.40 11.36
C LEU A 20 -10.44 -10.54 10.57
N ARG A 21 -9.90 -10.89 9.40
CA ARG A 21 -10.40 -12.00 8.57
C ARG A 21 -10.17 -13.37 9.21
N GLY A 22 -9.02 -13.59 9.82
CA GLY A 22 -8.72 -14.83 10.54
C GLY A 22 -9.55 -15.02 11.81
N ASN A 23 -10.16 -13.94 12.32
CA ASN A 23 -10.99 -13.95 13.54
C ASN A 23 -12.45 -13.50 13.28
N ARG A 24 -13.04 -13.88 12.15
CA ARG A 24 -14.37 -13.41 11.69
C ARG A 24 -15.48 -13.46 12.75
N ASN A 25 -15.51 -14.51 13.55
CA ASN A 25 -16.57 -14.74 14.54
C ASN A 25 -16.19 -14.26 15.95
N ARG A 26 -15.06 -13.56 16.09
CA ARG A 26 -14.58 -13.05 17.37
C ARG A 26 -14.53 -11.54 17.37
N PHE A 27 -15.01 -10.95 18.44
CA PHE A 27 -14.83 -9.53 18.69
C PHE A 27 -13.44 -9.28 19.27
N LEU A 28 -12.65 -8.46 18.61
CA LEU A 28 -11.31 -8.05 19.04
C LEU A 28 -11.29 -6.56 19.35
N THR A 29 -10.59 -6.18 20.40
CA THR A 29 -10.29 -4.76 20.69
C THR A 29 -9.22 -4.24 19.75
N VAL A 30 -9.11 -2.92 19.62
CA VAL A 30 -8.05 -2.29 18.82
C VAL A 30 -6.66 -2.72 19.29
N ASN A 31 -6.44 -2.82 20.63
CA ASN A 31 -5.17 -3.29 21.19
C ASN A 31 -4.84 -4.72 20.76
N GLN A 32 -5.80 -5.64 20.85
CA GLN A 32 -5.59 -7.02 20.44
C GLN A 32 -5.29 -7.15 18.93
N VAL A 33 -5.94 -6.32 18.11
CA VAL A 33 -5.65 -6.30 16.67
C VAL A 33 -4.26 -5.74 16.41
N ALA A 34 -3.87 -4.64 17.07
CA ALA A 34 -2.56 -4.02 16.94
C ALA A 34 -1.44 -4.99 17.34
N GLU A 35 -1.58 -5.65 18.48
CA GLU A 35 -0.63 -6.64 19.01
C GLU A 35 -0.49 -7.83 18.04
N LYS A 36 -1.59 -8.47 17.66
CA LYS A 36 -1.60 -9.62 16.74
C LYS A 36 -1.07 -9.28 15.34
N ALA A 37 -1.38 -8.09 14.85
CA ALA A 37 -0.86 -7.59 13.58
C ALA A 37 0.58 -7.09 13.70
N GLY A 38 1.08 -6.88 14.94
CA GLY A 38 2.40 -6.31 15.26
C GLY A 38 2.58 -4.92 14.69
N VAL A 39 1.55 -4.08 14.78
CA VAL A 39 1.54 -2.70 14.28
C VAL A 39 1.28 -1.73 15.43
N PRO A 40 1.73 -0.46 15.32
CA PRO A 40 1.42 0.54 16.33
C PRO A 40 -0.08 0.69 16.56
N PHE A 41 -0.49 0.91 17.83
CA PHE A 41 -1.90 1.10 18.18
C PHE A 41 -2.58 2.18 17.35
N GLN A 42 -1.92 3.33 17.17
CA GLN A 42 -2.48 4.46 16.40
C GLN A 42 -2.80 4.09 14.96
N THR A 43 -1.94 3.30 14.34
CA THR A 43 -2.12 2.82 12.97
C THR A 43 -3.31 1.85 12.88
N ALA A 44 -3.36 0.87 13.77
CA ALA A 44 -4.50 -0.06 13.85
C ALA A 44 -5.81 0.68 14.12
N ASN A 45 -5.81 1.62 15.09
CA ASN A 45 -6.96 2.43 15.45
C ASN A 45 -7.47 3.27 14.28
N GLY A 46 -6.58 3.97 13.59
CA GLY A 46 -6.93 4.78 12.42
C GLY A 46 -7.56 3.97 11.30
N TYR A 47 -7.01 2.80 11.00
CA TYR A 47 -7.56 1.94 9.96
C TYR A 47 -8.87 1.26 10.40
N MET A 48 -8.97 0.76 11.61
CA MET A 48 -10.21 0.17 12.15
C MET A 48 -11.34 1.21 12.22
N TYR A 49 -11.02 2.48 12.53
CA TYR A 49 -12.02 3.56 12.46
C TYR A 49 -12.58 3.72 11.04
N LYS A 50 -11.72 3.72 10.01
CA LYS A 50 -12.14 3.80 8.61
C LYS A 50 -12.99 2.57 8.22
N LEU A 51 -12.59 1.38 8.64
CA LEU A 51 -13.36 0.14 8.42
C LEU A 51 -14.74 0.19 9.09
N PHE A 52 -14.84 0.74 10.28
CA PHE A 52 -16.10 0.92 10.98
C PHE A 52 -17.01 1.93 10.26
N LYS A 53 -16.46 3.08 9.88
CA LYS A 53 -17.17 4.11 9.10
C LYS A 53 -17.64 3.57 7.74
N GLY A 54 -16.82 2.79 7.06
CA GLY A 54 -17.16 2.15 5.79
C GLY A 54 -18.07 0.93 5.91
N GLY A 55 -18.46 0.57 7.14
CA GLY A 55 -19.39 -0.53 7.37
C GLY A 55 -18.80 -1.93 7.20
N PHE A 56 -17.48 -2.09 7.16
CA PHE A 56 -16.79 -3.39 7.04
C PHE A 56 -16.73 -4.15 8.36
N ILE A 57 -16.71 -3.45 9.50
CA ILE A 57 -16.71 -4.04 10.84
C ILE A 57 -17.89 -3.52 11.66
N LYS A 58 -18.32 -4.33 12.64
CA LYS A 58 -19.37 -4.01 13.61
C LYS A 58 -18.80 -3.99 15.03
N ALA A 59 -19.31 -3.10 15.88
CA ALA A 59 -18.95 -3.05 17.29
C ALA A 59 -19.75 -4.08 18.10
N SER A 60 -19.17 -4.58 19.19
CA SER A 60 -19.84 -5.48 20.13
C SER A 60 -20.92 -4.75 20.94
N LYS A 61 -20.73 -3.47 21.21
CA LYS A 61 -21.68 -2.62 21.95
C LYS A 61 -21.79 -1.24 21.31
N GLY A 62 -23.02 -0.80 21.05
CA GLY A 62 -23.33 0.54 20.56
C GLY A 62 -23.03 0.78 19.08
N SER A 63 -23.40 1.97 18.60
CA SER A 63 -23.29 2.37 17.19
C SER A 63 -22.14 3.35 16.91
N ARG A 64 -21.28 3.62 17.90
CA ARG A 64 -20.15 4.55 17.78
C ARG A 64 -18.82 3.82 17.91
N PHE A 65 -17.83 4.27 17.17
CA PHE A 65 -16.46 3.77 17.33
C PHE A 65 -15.87 4.26 18.66
N ARG A 66 -15.34 3.34 19.47
CA ARG A 66 -14.68 3.61 20.74
C ARG A 66 -13.47 2.69 20.90
N ASN A 67 -12.37 3.20 21.42
CA ASN A 67 -11.14 2.41 21.61
C ASN A 67 -11.33 1.26 22.61
N SER A 68 -12.26 1.39 23.55
CA SER A 68 -12.61 0.36 24.53
C SER A 68 -13.59 -0.70 24.03
N SER A 69 -14.13 -0.54 22.81
CA SER A 69 -15.04 -1.50 22.21
C SER A 69 -14.29 -2.60 21.47
N ALA A 70 -14.91 -3.76 21.36
CA ALA A 70 -14.41 -4.83 20.50
C ALA A 70 -15.18 -4.84 19.17
N TYR A 71 -14.52 -5.27 18.10
CA TYR A 71 -14.99 -5.22 16.73
C TYR A 71 -14.85 -6.57 16.04
N ALA A 72 -15.80 -6.91 15.19
CA ALA A 72 -15.76 -8.09 14.34
C ALA A 72 -16.07 -7.69 12.89
N LEU A 73 -15.59 -8.50 11.94
CA LEU A 73 -15.94 -8.34 10.53
C LEU A 73 -17.45 -8.57 10.33
N LYS A 74 -18.04 -7.83 9.40
CA LYS A 74 -19.37 -8.13 8.88
C LYS A 74 -19.28 -9.23 7.80
N ASP A 75 -20.29 -10.07 7.69
CA ASP A 75 -20.31 -11.25 6.81
C ASP A 75 -20.12 -10.91 5.32
N GLN A 76 -20.45 -9.69 4.91
CA GLN A 76 -20.29 -9.20 3.54
C GLN A 76 -18.86 -8.79 3.17
N ALA A 77 -17.95 -8.69 4.16
CA ALA A 77 -16.56 -8.23 3.94
C ALA A 77 -15.61 -9.38 3.58
N ILE A 78 -15.88 -10.09 2.47
CA ILE A 78 -15.14 -11.33 2.09
C ILE A 78 -13.91 -11.03 1.22
N VAL A 79 -13.60 -9.77 0.92
CA VAL A 79 -12.49 -9.41 0.03
C VAL A 79 -11.15 -9.80 0.63
N ARG A 80 -10.27 -10.45 -0.17
CA ARG A 80 -8.95 -10.88 0.28
C ARG A 80 -8.02 -9.69 0.56
N ALA A 81 -8.03 -8.68 -0.30
CA ALA A 81 -7.23 -7.48 -0.16
C ALA A 81 -7.85 -6.50 0.83
N ALA A 82 -7.02 -5.86 1.64
CA ALA A 82 -7.44 -4.81 2.55
C ALA A 82 -8.06 -3.64 1.78
N PRO A 83 -9.30 -3.21 2.10
CA PRO A 83 -9.93 -2.12 1.38
C PRO A 83 -9.20 -0.80 1.60
N HIS A 84 -8.99 -0.06 0.50
CA HIS A 84 -8.54 1.31 0.55
C HIS A 84 -9.71 2.22 0.94
N LEU A 85 -9.60 2.89 2.08
CA LEU A 85 -10.68 3.71 2.62
C LEU A 85 -10.23 5.15 2.84
N ASN A 86 -11.07 6.08 2.42
CA ASN A 86 -10.97 7.49 2.74
C ASN A 86 -11.25 7.75 4.23
N LYS A 87 -11.04 8.99 4.70
CA LYS A 87 -11.30 9.37 6.11
C LYS A 87 -12.76 9.19 6.53
N ASP A 88 -13.68 9.32 5.59
CA ASP A 88 -15.13 9.14 5.78
C ASP A 88 -15.58 7.67 5.75
N GLY A 89 -14.67 6.74 5.45
CA GLY A 89 -14.96 5.32 5.31
C GLY A 89 -15.43 4.89 3.93
N SER A 90 -15.58 5.82 2.98
CA SER A 90 -15.88 5.47 1.60
C SER A 90 -14.73 4.72 0.95
N THR A 91 -15.02 3.84 0.00
CA THR A 91 -13.99 3.10 -0.74
C THR A 91 -13.17 4.08 -1.58
N GLY A 92 -11.88 4.15 -1.30
CA GLY A 92 -10.94 4.94 -2.07
C GLY A 92 -10.68 4.35 -3.47
N LYS A 93 -10.26 5.21 -4.39
CA LYS A 93 -9.90 4.80 -5.77
C LYS A 93 -8.62 3.95 -5.85
N GLY A 94 -7.98 3.68 -4.73
CA GLY A 94 -6.65 3.08 -4.65
C GLY A 94 -5.53 4.13 -4.68
N SER A 95 -4.28 3.66 -4.64
CA SER A 95 -3.12 4.55 -4.74
C SER A 95 -2.82 4.93 -6.20
N VAL A 96 -2.13 6.04 -6.39
CA VAL A 96 -1.62 6.47 -7.70
C VAL A 96 -0.72 5.38 -8.31
N THR A 97 0.09 4.73 -7.50
CA THR A 97 0.99 3.64 -7.93
C THR A 97 0.21 2.44 -8.46
N GLU A 98 -0.89 2.05 -7.79
CA GLU A 98 -1.78 0.99 -8.30
C GLU A 98 -2.47 1.37 -9.60
N ALA A 99 -2.89 2.63 -9.73
CA ALA A 99 -3.48 3.15 -10.97
C ALA A 99 -2.46 3.15 -12.12
N LEU A 100 -1.23 3.58 -11.85
CA LEU A 100 -0.12 3.52 -12.82
C LEU A 100 0.15 2.09 -13.28
N TRP A 101 0.30 1.14 -12.34
CA TRP A 101 0.57 -0.26 -12.67
C TRP A 101 -0.57 -0.91 -13.46
N ARG A 102 -1.81 -0.64 -13.09
CA ARG A 102 -2.98 -1.10 -13.84
C ARG A 102 -2.98 -0.56 -15.27
N SER A 103 -2.71 0.74 -15.44
CA SER A 103 -2.65 1.38 -16.76
C SER A 103 -1.50 0.84 -17.61
N ILE A 104 -0.32 0.61 -17.01
CA ILE A 104 0.83 -0.03 -17.67
C ILE A 104 0.44 -1.42 -18.21
N LYS A 105 -0.26 -2.23 -17.42
CA LYS A 105 -0.71 -3.57 -17.84
C LYS A 105 -1.76 -3.53 -18.95
N ILE A 106 -2.64 -2.53 -18.95
CA ILE A 106 -3.67 -2.34 -19.97
C ILE A 106 -3.03 -1.90 -21.29
N LEU A 107 -2.17 -0.89 -21.23
CA LEU A 107 -1.56 -0.31 -22.42
C LEU A 107 -0.47 -1.18 -23.03
N ASN A 108 0.27 -1.91 -22.19
CA ASN A 108 1.38 -2.80 -22.54
C ASN A 108 2.55 -2.11 -23.26
N ARG A 109 2.27 -1.25 -24.27
CA ARG A 109 3.20 -0.38 -24.98
C ARG A 109 2.68 1.06 -24.95
N PHE A 110 3.48 2.02 -24.49
CA PHE A 110 3.01 3.38 -24.24
C PHE A 110 4.16 4.38 -24.14
N GLY A 111 3.87 5.65 -24.43
CA GLY A 111 4.74 6.78 -24.12
C GLY A 111 4.43 7.38 -22.75
N LEU A 112 5.33 8.20 -22.21
CA LEU A 112 5.12 8.90 -20.94
C LEU A 112 3.83 9.71 -20.92
N ASP A 113 3.55 10.46 -21.99
CA ASP A 113 2.40 11.35 -22.09
C ASP A 113 1.07 10.59 -22.18
N SER A 114 1.04 9.50 -22.94
CA SER A 114 -0.16 8.66 -23.04
C SER A 114 -0.51 8.00 -21.68
N LEU A 115 0.48 7.47 -20.95
CA LEU A 115 0.27 6.92 -19.62
C LEU A 115 -0.19 7.99 -18.63
N HIS A 116 0.47 9.16 -18.62
CA HIS A 116 0.12 10.28 -17.77
C HIS A 116 -1.34 10.72 -18.00
N THR A 117 -1.75 10.90 -19.26
CA THR A 117 -3.13 11.24 -19.62
C THR A 117 -4.12 10.17 -19.16
N HIS A 118 -3.81 8.89 -19.41
CA HIS A 118 -4.68 7.78 -19.02
C HIS A 118 -4.90 7.71 -17.49
N VAL A 119 -3.83 7.87 -16.70
CA VAL A 119 -3.94 7.83 -15.23
C VAL A 119 -4.66 9.07 -14.70
N ASN A 120 -4.45 10.25 -15.29
CA ASN A 120 -5.13 11.48 -14.86
C ASN A 120 -6.65 11.47 -15.06
N MET A 121 -7.21 10.57 -15.86
CA MET A 121 -8.66 10.38 -15.92
C MET A 121 -9.27 9.97 -14.58
N THR A 122 -8.50 9.32 -13.72
CA THR A 122 -8.99 8.79 -12.45
C THR A 122 -8.23 9.31 -11.22
N HIS A 123 -6.93 9.57 -11.35
CA HIS A 123 -6.03 9.97 -10.26
C HIS A 123 -5.19 11.16 -10.68
N ARG A 124 -5.22 12.23 -9.91
CA ARG A 124 -4.32 13.36 -10.13
C ARG A 124 -2.88 12.95 -9.83
N VAL A 125 -2.01 13.00 -10.84
CA VAL A 125 -0.58 12.70 -10.72
C VAL A 125 0.24 13.67 -11.58
N GLY A 126 1.36 14.14 -11.04
CA GLY A 126 2.31 14.96 -11.79
C GLY A 126 3.15 14.12 -12.74
N LYS A 127 3.48 14.67 -13.93
CA LYS A 127 4.30 14.00 -14.95
C LYS A 127 5.67 13.57 -14.42
N ALA A 128 6.28 14.36 -13.51
CA ALA A 128 7.54 14.03 -12.86
C ALA A 128 7.46 12.73 -12.05
N HIS A 129 6.37 12.54 -11.30
CA HIS A 129 6.14 11.32 -10.52
C HIS A 129 5.96 10.09 -11.41
N VAL A 130 5.21 10.23 -12.51
CA VAL A 130 5.08 9.15 -13.51
C VAL A 130 6.45 8.80 -14.09
N LYS A 131 7.25 9.78 -14.49
CA LYS A 131 8.60 9.57 -15.02
C LYS A 131 9.50 8.86 -14.02
N GLN A 132 9.49 9.27 -12.75
CA GLN A 132 10.26 8.63 -11.68
C GLN A 132 9.89 7.15 -11.55
N TYR A 133 8.60 6.84 -11.53
CA TYR A 133 8.12 5.47 -11.44
C TYR A 133 8.55 4.62 -12.65
N LEU A 134 8.40 5.14 -13.87
CA LEU A 134 8.84 4.46 -15.10
C LEU A 134 10.35 4.21 -15.12
N THR A 135 11.16 5.18 -14.71
CA THR A 135 12.62 5.02 -14.59
C THR A 135 12.97 3.88 -13.65
N ALA A 136 12.37 3.85 -12.47
CA ALA A 136 12.62 2.79 -11.49
C ALA A 136 12.17 1.41 -11.99
N LEU A 137 11.00 1.31 -12.63
CA LEU A 137 10.53 0.06 -13.23
C LEU A 137 11.43 -0.43 -14.36
N THR A 138 12.01 0.50 -15.13
CA THR A 138 12.97 0.16 -16.20
C THR A 138 14.27 -0.37 -15.60
N GLN A 139 14.81 0.30 -14.59
CA GLN A 139 16.01 -0.15 -13.86
C GLN A 139 15.81 -1.51 -13.18
N ALA A 140 14.62 -1.77 -12.65
CA ALA A 140 14.26 -3.04 -12.02
C ALA A 140 13.87 -4.15 -13.02
N GLY A 141 13.92 -3.88 -14.33
CA GLY A 141 13.67 -4.86 -15.38
C GLY A 141 12.20 -5.23 -15.58
N TYR A 142 11.26 -4.39 -15.15
CA TYR A 142 9.82 -4.56 -15.45
C TYR A 142 9.45 -3.98 -16.81
N LEU A 143 10.12 -2.90 -17.20
CA LEU A 143 9.91 -2.21 -18.46
C LEU A 143 11.20 -2.20 -19.28
N ARG A 144 11.04 -2.14 -20.60
CA ARG A 144 12.10 -1.83 -21.55
C ARG A 144 11.73 -0.56 -22.30
N GLN A 145 12.65 0.39 -22.37
CA GLN A 145 12.50 1.58 -23.18
C GLN A 145 13.01 1.31 -24.60
N ALA A 146 12.18 1.59 -25.59
CA ALA A 146 12.53 1.53 -26.99
C ALA A 146 13.17 2.84 -27.47
N ALA A 147 13.82 2.82 -28.66
CA ALA A 147 14.51 3.97 -29.23
C ALA A 147 13.59 5.19 -29.48
N ASN A 148 12.30 4.99 -29.65
CA ASN A 148 11.28 6.03 -29.86
C ASN A 148 10.71 6.59 -28.53
N LEU A 149 11.41 6.40 -27.41
CA LEU A 149 10.98 6.82 -26.07
C LEU A 149 9.68 6.16 -25.56
N GLU A 150 9.23 5.10 -26.20
CA GLU A 150 8.14 4.27 -25.70
C GLU A 150 8.65 3.23 -24.69
N TYR A 151 7.78 2.86 -23.77
CA TYR A 151 7.99 1.80 -22.80
C TYR A 151 7.18 0.56 -23.21
N LEU A 152 7.78 -0.61 -23.00
CA LEU A 152 7.15 -1.91 -23.21
C LEU A 152 7.20 -2.68 -21.90
N LEU A 153 6.07 -3.22 -21.46
CA LEU A 153 6.00 -4.11 -20.29
C LEU A 153 6.62 -5.47 -20.66
N ILE A 154 7.70 -5.84 -19.99
CA ILE A 154 8.40 -7.11 -20.20
C ILE A 154 8.23 -8.09 -19.04
N LYS A 155 7.91 -7.60 -17.84
CA LYS A 155 7.73 -8.42 -16.65
C LYS A 155 6.45 -8.04 -15.91
N ASN A 156 5.44 -8.90 -15.96
CA ASN A 156 4.20 -8.76 -15.20
C ASN A 156 4.22 -9.74 -14.02
N THR A 157 4.32 -9.21 -12.79
CA THR A 157 4.38 -10.00 -11.55
C THR A 157 3.03 -10.18 -10.87
N GLY A 158 1.96 -9.63 -11.43
CA GLY A 158 0.61 -9.82 -10.88
C GLY A 158 -0.21 -8.55 -10.70
N ALA A 159 -1.17 -8.63 -9.78
CA ALA A 159 -2.14 -7.57 -9.56
C ALA A 159 -1.55 -6.37 -8.81
N GLU A 160 -0.72 -6.65 -7.81
CA GLU A 160 -0.13 -5.63 -6.95
C GLU A 160 0.97 -4.84 -7.67
N ALA A 161 1.00 -3.53 -7.45
CA ALA A 161 1.97 -2.65 -8.06
C ALA A 161 3.34 -2.78 -7.40
N PRO A 162 4.45 -2.89 -8.15
CA PRO A 162 5.78 -2.68 -7.61
C PRO A 162 5.88 -1.31 -6.95
N GLN A 163 6.52 -1.24 -5.80
CA GLN A 163 6.52 -0.03 -4.98
C GLN A 163 7.91 0.59 -4.92
N LEU A 164 7.96 1.92 -5.01
CA LEU A 164 9.16 2.70 -4.73
C LEU A 164 9.26 2.92 -3.22
N LEU A 165 10.34 2.44 -2.63
CA LEU A 165 10.62 2.63 -1.22
C LEU A 165 11.56 3.83 -1.03
N ALA A 166 11.22 4.76 -0.16
CA ALA A 166 12.15 5.73 0.38
C ALA A 166 12.85 5.09 1.59
N VAL A 167 14.15 4.94 1.53
CA VAL A 167 14.95 4.43 2.65
C VAL A 167 15.71 5.61 3.25
N THR A 168 15.58 5.80 4.56
CA THR A 168 16.39 6.77 5.30
C THR A 168 17.63 6.05 5.81
N GLU A 169 18.80 6.53 5.41
CA GLU A 169 20.08 5.99 5.85
C GLU A 169 20.94 7.10 6.44
N ILE A 170 21.61 6.82 7.54
CA ILE A 170 22.66 7.65 8.08
C ILE A 170 23.98 6.95 7.87
N TYR A 171 24.82 7.51 6.98
CA TYR A 171 26.19 7.09 6.79
C TYR A 171 27.10 7.95 7.67
N ASP A 172 27.90 7.31 8.51
CA ASP A 172 28.93 7.97 9.30
C ASP A 172 30.29 7.81 8.62
N PRO A 173 30.87 8.91 8.05
CA PRO A 173 32.14 8.83 7.35
C PRO A 173 33.34 8.56 8.26
N ASN A 174 33.22 8.81 9.59
CA ASN A 174 34.30 8.52 10.53
C ASN A 174 34.38 7.03 10.85
N LEU A 175 33.26 6.34 10.78
CA LEU A 175 33.15 4.90 11.03
C LEU A 175 33.11 4.07 9.73
N ASP A 176 33.05 4.75 8.59
CA ASP A 176 32.87 4.17 7.24
C ASP A 176 31.75 3.14 7.19
N LYS A 177 30.61 3.46 7.81
CA LYS A 177 29.45 2.54 7.86
C LYS A 177 28.12 3.27 7.93
N ILE A 178 27.07 2.57 7.50
CA ILE A 178 25.68 2.98 7.72
C ILE A 178 25.31 2.64 9.17
N THR A 179 25.00 3.68 9.96
CA THR A 179 24.66 3.56 11.39
C THR A 179 23.17 3.45 11.64
N LEU A 180 22.35 3.92 10.70
CA LEU A 180 20.90 3.78 10.73
C LEU A 180 20.40 3.45 9.32
N ARG A 181 19.46 2.52 9.24
CA ARG A 181 18.66 2.29 8.04
C ARG A 181 17.22 2.07 8.46
N GLU A 182 16.34 2.96 8.04
CA GLU A 182 14.93 2.91 8.33
C GLU A 182 14.14 2.72 7.03
N VAL A 183 13.39 1.63 6.94
CA VAL A 183 12.47 1.37 5.84
C VAL A 183 11.08 1.79 6.29
N PRO A 184 10.44 2.76 5.63
CA PRO A 184 9.13 3.23 6.04
C PRO A 184 8.09 2.12 5.96
N ASP A 185 7.23 2.06 6.98
CA ASP A 185 6.04 1.23 6.94
C ASP A 185 5.06 1.81 5.92
N TYR A 186 4.43 0.92 5.15
CA TYR A 186 3.42 1.34 4.17
C TYR A 186 2.10 1.66 4.86
N GLU A 187 1.60 2.85 4.62
CA GLU A 187 0.19 3.21 4.88
C GLU A 187 -0.72 2.86 3.68
#